data_88fb685edcbe4cb2aac5fb27b27a7b4f
#
_entry.id   88fb685edcbe4cb2aac5fb27b27a7b4f
#
_cell.length_a   1.000
_cell.length_b   1.000
_cell.length_c   1.000
_cell.angle_alpha   90.00
_cell.angle_beta   90.00
_cell.angle_gamma   90.00
#
_symmetry.space_group_name_H-M   'P 1'
#
loop_
_entity.id
_entity.type
_entity.pdbx_description
1 polymer ?
#
loop_
_entity_poly.entity_id
_entity_poly.type
_entity_poly.pdbx_seq_one_letter_code
_entity_poly.pdbx_strand_id
1 'polypeptide(L)'
;MANLQEITLSKDPKSTKFSYWSNKLGLIFGVFTGASIILISWTPMDTQLMAHIQLAIQVFYGALLWASFATISRTSIDNEVRVKNISINTIRWSLIVLAFTSLQLIPVAIIHSMLNLAALFEWIMFFSLCLVLFSFNLIFTSTPIIEEE
;
A
#
# COMPACT_ATOMS: atom_id res chain seq x y z
N MET A 1 -11.89 -1.80 7.68
CA MET A 1 -11.35 -2.46 6.48
C MET A 1 -10.68 -3.80 6.77
N ALA A 2 -9.75 -3.93 7.71
CA ALA A 2 -9.09 -5.20 8.01
C ALA A 2 -10.07 -6.34 8.38
N ASN A 3 -11.13 -6.05 9.12
CA ASN A 3 -12.12 -7.05 9.53
C ASN A 3 -12.96 -7.56 8.35
N LEU A 4 -13.34 -6.70 7.40
CA LEU A 4 -14.04 -7.08 6.17
C LEU A 4 -13.15 -7.94 5.25
N GLN A 5 -11.86 -7.62 5.16
CA GLN A 5 -10.91 -8.40 4.38
C GLN A 5 -10.67 -9.78 4.99
N GLU A 6 -10.61 -9.89 6.32
CA GLU A 6 -10.49 -11.16 7.03
C GLU A 6 -11.73 -12.04 6.85
N ILE A 7 -12.94 -11.46 6.92
CA ILE A 7 -14.20 -12.16 6.69
C ILE A 7 -14.29 -12.65 5.23
N THR A 8 -13.90 -11.82 4.28
CA THR A 8 -13.89 -12.19 2.86
C THR A 8 -12.90 -13.34 2.60
N LEU A 9 -11.70 -13.27 3.17
CA LEU A 9 -10.67 -14.32 3.06
C LEU A 9 -11.11 -15.63 3.71
N SER A 10 -11.83 -15.59 4.81
CA SER A 10 -12.29 -16.80 5.52
C SER A 10 -13.45 -17.52 4.81
N LYS A 11 -14.25 -16.80 4.04
CA LYS A 11 -15.41 -17.33 3.30
C LYS A 11 -15.09 -17.76 1.86
N ASP A 12 -14.00 -17.28 1.29
CA ASP A 12 -13.65 -17.56 -0.11
C ASP A 12 -12.89 -18.89 -0.23
N PRO A 13 -13.42 -19.87 -1.00
CA PRO A 13 -12.77 -21.17 -1.21
C PRO A 13 -11.40 -21.05 -1.93
N LYS A 14 -11.12 -19.94 -2.61
CA LYS A 14 -9.83 -19.64 -3.25
C LYS A 14 -8.79 -19.11 -2.25
N SER A 15 -9.20 -18.83 -1.01
CA SER A 15 -8.31 -18.34 0.05
C SER A 15 -7.38 -19.46 0.53
N THR A 16 -6.09 -19.16 0.56
CA THR A 16 -5.05 -20.08 1.06
C THR A 16 -4.55 -19.65 2.45
N LYS A 17 -3.93 -20.59 3.18
CA LYS A 17 -3.23 -20.25 4.44
C LYS A 17 -2.21 -19.14 4.23
N PHE A 18 -1.56 -19.09 3.08
CA PHE A 18 -0.59 -18.06 2.72
C PHE A 18 -1.27 -16.69 2.58
N SER A 19 -2.43 -16.62 1.90
CA SER A 19 -3.23 -15.38 1.79
C SER A 19 -3.63 -14.84 3.16
N TYR A 20 -4.05 -15.72 4.07
CA TYR A 20 -4.42 -15.36 5.43
C TYR A 20 -3.25 -14.76 6.23
N TRP A 21 -2.08 -15.41 6.22
CA TRP A 21 -0.91 -14.90 6.92
C TRP A 21 -0.37 -13.60 6.30
N SER A 22 -0.38 -13.50 4.98
CA SER A 22 -0.03 -12.26 4.27
C SER A 22 -0.93 -11.09 4.68
N ASN A 23 -2.25 -11.32 4.83
CA ASN A 23 -3.17 -10.31 5.32
C ASN A 23 -2.83 -9.85 6.74
N LYS A 24 -2.48 -10.78 7.64
CA LYS A 24 -2.07 -10.42 9.01
C LYS A 24 -0.78 -9.61 9.05
N LEU A 25 0.22 -9.97 8.24
CA LEU A 25 1.43 -9.19 8.10
C LEU A 25 1.14 -7.80 7.54
N GLY A 26 0.29 -7.71 6.51
CA GLY A 26 -0.18 -6.43 5.98
C GLY A 26 -0.85 -5.57 7.06
N LEU A 27 -1.70 -6.14 7.90
CA LEU A 27 -2.32 -5.42 9.00
C LEU A 27 -1.28 -4.85 9.99
N ILE A 28 -0.27 -5.64 10.36
CA ILE A 28 0.80 -5.20 11.26
C ILE A 28 1.53 -3.99 10.65
N PHE A 29 1.93 -4.06 9.38
CA PHE A 29 2.59 -2.93 8.71
C PHE A 29 1.66 -1.74 8.52
N GLY A 30 0.37 -1.95 8.29
CA GLY A 30 -0.62 -0.88 8.21
C GLY A 30 -0.78 -0.13 9.53
N VAL A 31 -0.86 -0.85 10.66
CA VAL A 31 -0.93 -0.25 12.00
C VAL A 31 0.37 0.49 12.33
N PHE A 32 1.52 -0.11 12.02
CA PHE A 32 2.82 0.53 12.21
C PHE A 32 2.95 1.83 11.40
N THR A 33 2.54 1.82 10.14
CA THR A 33 2.50 3.01 9.28
C THR A 33 1.59 4.08 9.86
N GLY A 34 0.37 3.72 10.29
CA GLY A 34 -0.57 4.65 10.90
C GLY A 34 -0.02 5.28 12.18
N ALA A 35 0.61 4.50 13.05
CA ALA A 35 1.29 5.02 14.25
C ALA A 35 2.42 5.99 13.89
N SER A 36 3.23 5.66 12.88
CA SER A 36 4.32 6.52 12.41
C SER A 36 3.81 7.84 11.82
N ILE A 37 2.65 7.85 11.13
CA ILE A 37 2.00 9.08 10.63
C ILE A 37 1.57 9.97 11.80
N ILE A 38 1.01 9.39 12.86
CA ILE A 38 0.63 10.16 14.05
C ILE A 38 1.88 10.78 14.72
N LEU A 39 2.93 9.98 14.88
CA LEU A 39 4.17 10.44 15.50
C LEU A 39 4.87 11.53 14.69
N ILE A 40 4.91 11.41 13.36
CA ILE A 40 5.54 12.43 12.50
C ILE A 40 4.81 13.77 12.57
N SER A 41 3.47 13.76 12.74
CA SER A 41 2.69 14.98 12.89
C SER A 41 3.03 15.77 14.16
N TRP A 42 3.57 15.11 15.19
CA TRP A 42 4.00 15.70 16.45
C TRP A 42 5.50 16.00 16.50
N THR A 43 6.24 15.67 15.45
CA THR A 43 7.70 15.82 15.38
C THR A 43 8.03 16.98 14.43
N PRO A 44 8.26 18.20 14.96
CA PRO A 44 8.49 19.36 14.11
C PRO A 44 9.82 19.25 13.37
N MET A 45 9.78 19.57 12.06
CA MET A 45 10.93 19.42 11.18
C MET A 45 12.06 20.40 11.47
N ASP A 46 11.74 21.58 12.01
CA ASP A 46 12.68 22.65 12.36
C ASP A 46 13.52 22.34 13.60
N THR A 47 12.98 21.61 14.58
CA THR A 47 13.65 21.31 15.84
C THR A 47 14.07 19.85 16.00
N GLN A 48 13.43 18.93 15.27
CA GLN A 48 13.65 17.49 15.39
C GLN A 48 13.83 16.81 14.02
N LEU A 49 14.62 17.42 13.15
CA LEU A 49 14.79 16.98 11.75
C LEU A 49 15.11 15.49 11.61
N MET A 50 16.05 14.95 12.39
CA MET A 50 16.47 13.54 12.27
C MET A 50 15.36 12.58 12.69
N ALA A 51 14.62 12.88 13.76
CA ALA A 51 13.48 12.08 14.18
C ALA A 51 12.35 12.15 13.13
N HIS A 52 12.09 13.32 12.56
CA HIS A 52 11.12 13.51 11.48
C HIS A 52 11.48 12.67 10.24
N ILE A 53 12.73 12.72 9.78
CA ILE A 53 13.21 11.92 8.64
C ILE A 53 13.08 10.42 8.93
N GLN A 54 13.46 9.97 10.12
CA GLN A 54 13.34 8.55 10.49
C GLN A 54 11.89 8.06 10.49
N LEU A 55 10.96 8.86 10.99
CA LEU A 55 9.54 8.55 10.97
C LEU A 55 8.98 8.56 9.52
N ALA A 56 9.41 9.51 8.68
CA ALA A 56 9.04 9.53 7.27
C ALA A 56 9.47 8.25 6.53
N ILE A 57 10.70 7.80 6.76
CA ILE A 57 11.20 6.53 6.22
C ILE A 57 10.32 5.36 6.67
N GLN A 58 9.95 5.30 7.96
CA GLN A 58 9.07 4.26 8.49
C GLN A 58 7.68 4.29 7.85
N VAL A 59 7.10 5.48 7.63
CA VAL A 59 5.81 5.65 6.94
C VAL A 59 5.89 5.07 5.53
N PHE A 60 6.90 5.43 4.75
CA PHE A 60 7.00 5.03 3.36
C PHE A 60 7.28 3.54 3.18
N TYR A 61 8.26 2.98 3.90
CA TYR A 61 8.53 1.54 3.85
C TYR A 61 7.40 0.71 4.45
N GLY A 62 6.79 1.17 5.53
CA GLY A 62 5.64 0.51 6.14
C GLY A 62 4.43 0.46 5.18
N ALA A 63 4.14 1.56 4.49
CA ALA A 63 3.08 1.62 3.49
C ALA A 63 3.35 0.70 2.28
N LEU A 64 4.60 0.64 1.80
CA LEU A 64 5.00 -0.28 0.73
C LEU A 64 4.83 -1.75 1.14
N LEU A 65 5.28 -2.11 2.34
CA LEU A 65 5.14 -3.46 2.87
C LEU A 65 3.65 -3.81 3.07
N TRP A 66 2.87 -2.89 3.62
CA TRP A 66 1.42 -3.06 3.71
C TRP A 66 0.78 -3.30 2.35
N ALA A 67 1.05 -2.46 1.35
CA ALA A 67 0.52 -2.57 0.00
C ALA A 67 0.90 -3.91 -0.66
N SER A 68 2.15 -4.35 -0.47
CA SER A 68 2.67 -5.61 -0.99
C SER A 68 1.96 -6.80 -0.37
N PHE A 69 1.89 -6.89 0.96
CA PHE A 69 1.21 -7.99 1.64
C PHE A 69 -0.30 -8.00 1.41
N ALA A 70 -0.94 -6.83 1.35
CA ALA A 70 -2.35 -6.71 0.99
C ALA A 70 -2.61 -7.22 -0.44
N THR A 71 -1.73 -6.89 -1.39
CA THR A 71 -1.84 -7.39 -2.78
C THR A 71 -1.62 -8.90 -2.84
N ILE A 72 -0.60 -9.44 -2.17
CA ILE A 72 -0.33 -10.88 -2.09
C ILE A 72 -1.54 -11.61 -1.52
N SER A 73 -2.14 -11.12 -0.44
CA SER A 73 -3.27 -11.76 0.21
C SER A 73 -4.49 -11.92 -0.70
N ARG A 74 -4.65 -11.01 -1.67
CA ARG A 74 -5.77 -10.99 -2.59
C ARG A 74 -5.48 -11.54 -3.98
N THR A 75 -4.24 -11.91 -4.26
CA THR A 75 -3.84 -12.33 -5.62
C THR A 75 -4.69 -13.49 -6.15
N SER A 76 -5.01 -14.48 -5.33
CA SER A 76 -5.83 -15.63 -5.74
C SER A 76 -7.32 -15.29 -5.91
N ILE A 77 -7.84 -14.37 -5.12
CA ILE A 77 -9.26 -13.96 -5.11
C ILE A 77 -9.54 -13.04 -6.29
N ASP A 78 -8.68 -12.03 -6.49
CA ASP A 78 -8.87 -10.98 -7.50
C ASP A 78 -8.29 -11.35 -8.88
N ASN A 79 -7.90 -12.60 -9.10
CA ASN A 79 -7.23 -13.04 -10.34
C ASN A 79 -8.08 -12.85 -11.60
N GLU A 80 -9.40 -12.93 -11.46
CA GLU A 80 -10.35 -12.80 -12.58
C GLU A 80 -10.78 -11.33 -12.81
N VAL A 81 -10.48 -10.44 -11.86
CA VAL A 81 -10.87 -9.04 -11.97
C VAL A 81 -9.96 -8.31 -12.96
N ARG A 82 -10.55 -7.71 -13.98
CA ARG A 82 -9.85 -7.01 -15.06
C ARG A 82 -10.37 -5.60 -15.26
N VAL A 83 -9.46 -4.68 -15.54
CA VAL A 83 -9.75 -3.31 -15.98
C VAL A 83 -9.21 -3.17 -17.41
N LYS A 84 -10.10 -3.01 -18.41
CA LYS A 84 -9.71 -2.92 -19.82
C LYS A 84 -8.72 -4.03 -20.25
N ASN A 85 -9.04 -5.28 -19.96
CA ASN A 85 -8.20 -6.47 -20.29
C ASN A 85 -6.92 -6.63 -19.44
N ILE A 86 -6.58 -5.73 -18.53
CA ILE A 86 -5.42 -5.85 -17.64
C ILE A 86 -5.89 -6.38 -16.29
N SER A 87 -5.20 -7.40 -15.75
CA SER A 87 -5.49 -7.90 -14.40
C SER A 87 -5.27 -6.81 -13.36
N ILE A 88 -6.20 -6.68 -12.40
CA ILE A 88 -6.06 -5.74 -11.29
C ILE A 88 -4.78 -5.99 -10.48
N ASN A 89 -4.36 -7.25 -10.35
CA ASN A 89 -3.11 -7.61 -9.66
C ASN A 89 -1.88 -7.07 -10.41
N THR A 90 -1.89 -7.11 -11.74
CA THR A 90 -0.82 -6.51 -12.56
C THR A 90 -0.74 -5.01 -12.33
N ILE A 91 -1.88 -4.32 -12.29
CA ILE A 91 -1.93 -2.88 -12.01
C ILE A 91 -1.36 -2.58 -10.62
N ARG A 92 -1.78 -3.32 -9.59
CA ARG A 92 -1.27 -3.14 -8.21
C ARG A 92 0.24 -3.34 -8.14
N TRP A 93 0.75 -4.43 -8.71
CA TRP A 93 2.19 -4.69 -8.72
C TRP A 93 2.98 -3.63 -9.48
N SER A 94 2.49 -3.17 -10.62
CA SER A 94 3.13 -2.07 -11.36
C SER A 94 3.21 -0.79 -10.53
N LEU A 95 2.14 -0.43 -9.80
CA LEU A 95 2.12 0.72 -8.91
C LEU A 95 3.06 0.55 -7.70
N ILE A 96 3.13 -0.64 -7.12
CA ILE A 96 4.05 -0.94 -6.02
C ILE A 96 5.51 -0.84 -6.47
N VAL A 97 5.85 -1.38 -7.65
CA VAL A 97 7.19 -1.28 -8.23
C VAL A 97 7.53 0.18 -8.52
N LEU A 98 6.60 0.95 -9.08
CA LEU A 98 6.78 2.38 -9.34
C LEU A 98 7.02 3.15 -8.03
N ALA A 99 6.23 2.89 -6.99
CA ALA A 99 6.40 3.52 -5.68
C ALA A 99 7.76 3.16 -5.06
N PHE A 100 8.16 1.89 -5.11
CA PHE A 100 9.46 1.43 -4.59
C PHE A 100 10.62 2.07 -5.34
N THR A 101 10.57 2.10 -6.68
CA THR A 101 11.62 2.73 -7.50
C THR A 101 11.74 4.22 -7.19
N SER A 102 10.59 4.92 -7.08
CA SER A 102 10.57 6.34 -6.73
C SER A 102 11.20 6.58 -5.35
N LEU A 103 10.88 5.75 -4.35
CA LEU A 103 11.46 5.84 -3.02
C LEU A 103 13.00 5.69 -3.04
N GLN A 104 13.53 4.79 -3.87
CA GLN A 104 14.99 4.61 -3.99
C GLN A 104 15.68 5.78 -4.73
N LEU A 105 14.96 6.47 -5.61
CA LEU A 105 15.50 7.61 -6.36
C LEU A 105 15.53 8.92 -5.55
N ILE A 106 14.72 9.05 -4.49
CA ILE A 106 14.72 10.23 -3.62
C ILE A 106 16.12 10.54 -3.04
N PRO A 107 16.78 9.61 -2.33
CA PRO A 107 18.12 9.89 -1.79
C PRO A 107 19.15 10.17 -2.87
N VAL A 108 19.06 9.52 -4.03
CA VAL A 108 19.94 9.78 -5.17
C VAL A 108 19.78 11.22 -5.66
N ALA A 109 18.53 11.69 -5.81
CA ALA A 109 18.26 13.07 -6.23
C ALA A 109 18.76 14.09 -5.19
N ILE A 110 18.63 13.80 -3.90
CA ILE A 110 19.13 14.66 -2.81
C ILE A 110 20.65 14.76 -2.85
N ILE A 111 21.37 13.65 -3.00
CA ILE A 111 22.85 13.61 -3.10
C ILE A 111 23.34 14.48 -4.27
N HIS A 112 22.61 14.49 -5.39
CA HIS A 112 22.94 15.31 -6.56
C HIS A 112 22.36 16.73 -6.51
N SER A 113 21.84 17.17 -5.34
CA SER A 113 21.25 18.50 -5.13
C SER A 113 20.05 18.81 -6.04
N MET A 114 19.35 17.78 -6.53
CA MET A 114 18.17 17.88 -7.39
C MET A 114 16.88 17.85 -6.54
N LEU A 115 16.68 18.83 -5.66
CA LEU A 115 15.57 18.83 -4.70
C LEU A 115 14.18 18.78 -5.36
N ASN A 116 14.00 19.46 -6.49
CA ASN A 116 12.74 19.42 -7.25
C ASN A 116 12.44 18.00 -7.77
N LEU A 117 13.47 17.26 -8.16
CA LEU A 117 13.34 15.89 -8.63
C LEU A 117 13.04 14.94 -7.46
N ALA A 118 13.65 15.16 -6.30
CA ALA A 118 13.34 14.41 -5.08
C ALA A 118 11.86 14.59 -4.70
N ALA A 119 11.36 15.83 -4.69
CA ALA A 119 9.95 16.12 -4.43
C ALA A 119 9.01 15.46 -5.46
N LEU A 120 9.39 15.45 -6.75
CA LEU A 120 8.62 14.75 -7.78
C LEU A 120 8.51 13.25 -7.49
N PHE A 121 9.61 12.59 -7.09
CA PHE A 121 9.60 11.16 -6.74
C PHE A 121 8.77 10.87 -5.50
N GLU A 122 8.75 11.76 -4.49
CA GLU A 122 7.84 11.65 -3.34
C GLU A 122 6.38 11.67 -3.78
N TRP A 123 5.98 12.58 -4.65
CA TRP A 123 4.60 12.64 -5.17
C TRP A 123 4.25 11.41 -5.99
N ILE A 124 5.14 10.93 -6.88
CA ILE A 124 4.91 9.71 -7.66
C ILE A 124 4.69 8.52 -6.73
N MET A 125 5.53 8.36 -5.73
CA MET A 125 5.40 7.30 -4.73
C MET A 125 4.07 7.39 -3.97
N PHE A 126 3.72 8.58 -3.46
CA PHE A 126 2.51 8.82 -2.71
C PHE A 126 1.26 8.48 -3.53
N PHE A 127 1.15 9.02 -4.75
CA PHE A 127 0.01 8.74 -5.63
C PHE A 127 -0.07 7.28 -6.04
N SER A 128 1.06 6.63 -6.29
CA SER A 128 1.08 5.19 -6.60
C SER A 128 0.49 4.37 -5.44
N LEU A 129 0.87 4.65 -4.20
CA LEU A 129 0.33 3.98 -3.02
C LEU A 129 -1.17 4.29 -2.81
N CYS A 130 -1.60 5.53 -3.03
CA CYS A 130 -3.02 5.89 -3.01
C CYS A 130 -3.83 5.10 -4.05
N LEU A 131 -3.31 4.96 -5.27
CA LEU A 131 -3.98 4.18 -6.33
C LEU A 131 -4.07 2.70 -5.99
N VAL A 132 -3.04 2.11 -5.37
CA VAL A 132 -3.13 0.73 -4.84
C VAL A 132 -4.26 0.64 -3.81
N LEU A 133 -4.35 1.58 -2.87
CA LEU A 133 -5.40 1.62 -1.86
C LEU A 133 -6.80 1.73 -2.50
N PHE A 134 -6.98 2.62 -3.47
CA PHE A 134 -8.24 2.76 -4.21
C PHE A 134 -8.61 1.50 -4.97
N SER A 135 -7.64 0.76 -5.52
CA SER A 135 -7.90 -0.47 -6.25
C SER A 135 -8.56 -1.56 -5.40
N PHE A 136 -8.36 -1.56 -4.09
CA PHE A 136 -9.06 -2.47 -3.19
C PHE A 136 -10.53 -2.06 -2.99
N ASN A 137 -10.83 -0.76 -2.96
CA ASN A 137 -12.21 -0.27 -2.81
C ASN A 137 -13.07 -0.55 -4.06
N LEU A 138 -12.52 -0.41 -5.26
CA LEU A 138 -13.25 -0.62 -6.52
C LEU A 138 -13.83 -2.04 -6.62
N ILE A 139 -13.19 -3.04 -6.04
CA ILE A 139 -13.67 -4.42 -6.07
C ILE A 139 -14.81 -4.65 -5.08
N PHE A 140 -14.80 -4.00 -3.92
CA PHE A 140 -15.88 -4.11 -2.94
C PHE A 140 -17.21 -3.53 -3.42
N THR A 141 -17.16 -2.56 -4.34
CA THR A 141 -18.38 -1.95 -4.93
C THR A 141 -18.92 -2.70 -6.12
N SER A 142 -18.13 -3.61 -6.72
CA SER A 142 -18.52 -4.36 -7.92
C SER A 142 -19.04 -5.78 -7.64
N THR A 143 -19.01 -6.26 -6.41
CA THR A 143 -19.66 -7.53 -6.04
C THR A 143 -21.17 -7.28 -5.90
N PRO A 144 -22.03 -7.89 -6.73
CA PRO A 144 -23.48 -7.80 -6.53
C PRO A 144 -23.80 -8.41 -5.17
N ILE A 145 -24.60 -7.70 -4.37
CA ILE A 145 -25.22 -8.25 -3.17
C ILE A 145 -26.13 -9.38 -3.68
N ILE A 146 -25.71 -10.62 -3.47
CA ILE A 146 -26.59 -11.77 -3.68
C ILE A 146 -27.60 -11.64 -2.54
N GLU A 147 -28.79 -11.10 -2.85
CA GLU A 147 -29.96 -11.21 -1.96
C GLU A 147 -30.25 -12.70 -1.86
N GLU A 148 -29.99 -13.29 -0.71
CA GLU A 148 -30.45 -14.64 -0.36
C GLU A 148 -31.98 -14.56 -0.24
N GLU A 149 -32.67 -15.07 -1.29
CA GLU A 149 -34.10 -15.42 -1.19
C GLU A 149 -34.33 -16.69 -0.34
#